data_ca55bf8cfb3e1531b5c2ab8eae3e4e9c
#
_entry.id   ca55bf8cfb3e1531b5c2ab8eae3e4e9c
#
_cell.length_a   1.000
_cell.length_b   1.000
_cell.length_c   1.000
_cell.angle_alpha   90.00
_cell.angle_beta   90.00
_cell.angle_gamma   90.00
#
_symmetry.space_group_name_H-M   'P 1'
#
loop_
_entity.id
_entity.type
_entity.pdbx_description
1 polymer ?
#
loop_
_entity_poly.entity_id
_entity_poly.type
_entity_poly.pdbx_seq_one_letter_code
_entity_poly.pdbx_strand_id
1 'polypeptide(L)'
;MALYDSIASIYDPWSRSVTEDIGFYVDEAVASGGPVVELAVGTGRIAVPIAGAGIAVIGIDLSEGMLRVARAYAVERGVEALLDLRVGDLAAPPVEERVPLVICPFRSLLHMPDEPAKLRALRAARDVLFPGGKLAFDVFAPSREDIEATHGRWLEREAGIFERADWDESSRTLTLSVRGGEAAATMRLHWLSALEWRRLLDQAGFDVEQLYGWFDRRPYKGGEDTVWLCSRRA
;
A
#
# COMPACT_ATOMS: atom_id res chain seq x y z
N MET A 1 -2.78 -7.59 18.97
CA MET A 1 -1.46 -7.32 18.37
C MET A 1 -1.66 -7.42 16.86
N ALA A 2 -1.35 -6.36 16.14
CA ALA A 2 -1.46 -6.38 14.69
C ALA A 2 -0.42 -7.32 14.06
N LEU A 3 -0.74 -7.89 12.90
CA LEU A 3 0.12 -8.88 12.22
C LEU A 3 1.56 -8.40 12.05
N TYR A 4 1.72 -7.14 11.66
CA TYR A 4 3.02 -6.54 11.37
C TYR A 4 3.83 -6.13 12.61
N ASP A 5 3.24 -6.12 13.82
CA ASP A 5 3.98 -5.82 15.06
C ASP A 5 5.16 -6.78 15.26
N SER A 6 5.00 -8.06 14.86
CA SER A 6 6.02 -9.10 15.04
C SER A 6 7.22 -8.98 14.11
N ILE A 7 7.09 -8.26 13.00
CA ILE A 7 8.15 -8.09 11.99
C ILE A 7 8.55 -6.63 11.77
N ALA A 8 8.04 -5.70 12.57
CA ALA A 8 8.33 -4.27 12.39
C ALA A 8 9.84 -3.96 12.36
N SER A 9 10.65 -4.72 13.13
CA SER A 9 12.11 -4.56 13.19
C SER A 9 12.86 -5.03 11.94
N ILE A 10 12.27 -5.95 11.16
CA ILE A 10 12.90 -6.51 9.95
C ILE A 10 12.21 -6.04 8.68
N TYR A 11 11.12 -5.25 8.80
CA TYR A 11 10.31 -4.83 7.66
C TYR A 11 11.09 -3.95 6.67
N ASP A 12 11.78 -2.92 7.15
CA ASP A 12 12.57 -2.05 6.29
C ASP A 12 13.73 -2.77 5.60
N PRO A 13 14.53 -3.62 6.29
CA PRO A 13 15.48 -4.49 5.61
C PRO A 13 14.81 -5.37 4.53
N TRP A 14 13.69 -6.02 4.85
CA TRP A 14 12.97 -6.90 3.92
C TRP A 14 12.44 -6.17 2.68
N SER A 15 11.96 -4.93 2.83
CA SER A 15 11.38 -4.11 1.75
C SER A 15 12.38 -3.14 1.10
N ARG A 16 13.65 -3.14 1.51
CA ARG A 16 14.67 -2.14 1.14
C ARG A 16 14.92 -2.03 -0.36
N SER A 17 14.79 -3.13 -1.09
CA SER A 17 15.04 -3.16 -2.54
C SER A 17 13.93 -2.48 -3.35
N VAL A 18 12.78 -2.17 -2.76
CA VAL A 18 11.65 -1.53 -3.45
C VAL A 18 11.69 -0.02 -3.20
N THR A 19 12.14 0.73 -4.19
CA THR A 19 12.31 2.20 -4.12
C THR A 19 11.67 2.95 -5.28
N GLU A 20 11.29 2.24 -6.33
CA GLU A 20 10.81 2.81 -7.60
C GLU A 20 9.45 3.52 -7.44
N ASP A 21 8.67 3.11 -6.44
CA ASP A 21 7.35 3.69 -6.14
C ASP A 21 7.43 5.03 -5.41
N ILE A 22 8.53 5.30 -4.67
CA ILE A 22 8.66 6.51 -3.83
C ILE A 22 8.49 7.77 -4.67
N GLY A 23 9.23 7.87 -5.79
CA GLY A 23 9.16 9.02 -6.68
C GLY A 23 7.76 9.27 -7.23
N PHE A 24 7.06 8.20 -7.62
CA PHE A 24 5.69 8.30 -8.13
C PHE A 24 4.73 8.90 -7.10
N TYR A 25 4.72 8.38 -5.86
CA TYR A 25 3.81 8.88 -4.82
C TYR A 25 4.18 10.28 -4.34
N VAL A 26 5.47 10.63 -4.27
CA VAL A 26 5.93 12.00 -3.97
C VAL A 26 5.44 12.97 -5.03
N ASP A 27 5.56 12.63 -6.32
CA ASP A 27 5.09 13.47 -7.43
C ASP A 27 3.58 13.71 -7.34
N GLU A 28 2.78 12.66 -7.10
CA GLU A 28 1.33 12.79 -6.94
C GLU A 28 0.97 13.65 -5.72
N ALA A 29 1.71 13.50 -4.61
CA ALA A 29 1.50 14.31 -3.40
C ALA A 29 1.80 15.80 -3.66
N VAL A 30 2.93 16.11 -4.30
CA VAL A 30 3.30 17.48 -4.68
C VAL A 30 2.27 18.07 -5.66
N ALA A 31 1.86 17.31 -6.67
CA ALA A 31 0.86 17.76 -7.64
C ALA A 31 -0.51 18.02 -7.00
N SER A 32 -0.86 17.31 -5.91
CA SER A 32 -2.13 17.52 -5.19
C SER A 32 -2.14 18.77 -4.32
N GLY A 33 -0.97 19.28 -3.92
CA GLY A 33 -0.80 20.38 -2.95
C GLY A 33 -1.09 19.99 -1.50
N GLY A 34 -1.45 18.74 -1.23
CA GLY A 34 -1.73 18.18 0.11
C GLY A 34 -2.88 18.87 0.88
N PRO A 35 -3.17 18.40 2.11
CA PRO A 35 -2.56 17.24 2.78
C PRO A 35 -2.89 15.91 2.08
N VAL A 36 -2.10 14.88 2.39
CA VAL A 36 -2.29 13.52 1.86
C VAL A 36 -2.70 12.57 2.98
N VAL A 37 -3.63 11.65 2.73
CA VAL A 37 -3.86 10.49 3.60
C VAL A 37 -3.15 9.29 3.01
N GLU A 38 -2.27 8.65 3.78
CA GLU A 38 -1.67 7.38 3.44
C GLU A 38 -2.31 6.25 4.24
N LEU A 39 -2.98 5.33 3.56
CA LEU A 39 -3.59 4.14 4.14
C LEU A 39 -2.56 3.01 4.19
N ALA A 40 -2.41 2.35 5.35
CA ALA A 40 -1.38 1.38 5.66
C ALA A 40 0.03 1.99 5.52
N VAL A 41 0.27 3.08 6.26
CA VAL A 41 1.52 3.87 6.18
C VAL A 41 2.77 3.07 6.59
N GLY A 42 2.61 1.98 7.35
CA GLY A 42 3.71 1.12 7.77
C GLY A 42 4.79 1.87 8.54
N THR A 43 6.04 1.71 8.12
CA THR A 43 7.23 2.36 8.69
C THR A 43 7.44 3.79 8.17
N GLY A 44 6.51 4.33 7.37
CA GLY A 44 6.60 5.68 6.82
C GLY A 44 7.49 5.78 5.57
N ARG A 45 7.74 4.66 4.89
CA ARG A 45 8.63 4.57 3.72
C ARG A 45 8.24 5.55 2.60
N ILE A 46 6.96 5.84 2.44
CA ILE A 46 6.42 6.82 1.48
C ILE A 46 6.07 8.14 2.17
N ALA A 47 5.41 8.10 3.35
CA ALA A 47 5.00 9.30 4.10
C ALA A 47 6.17 10.24 4.42
N VAL A 48 7.31 9.70 4.86
CA VAL A 48 8.46 10.52 5.23
C VAL A 48 9.08 11.26 4.04
N PRO A 49 9.32 10.64 2.87
CA PRO A 49 9.69 11.35 1.65
C PRO A 49 8.68 12.42 1.19
N ILE A 50 7.37 12.15 1.29
CA ILE A 50 6.32 13.13 0.98
C ILE A 50 6.43 14.34 1.94
N ALA A 51 6.58 14.08 3.25
CA ALA A 51 6.80 15.14 4.23
C ALA A 51 8.11 15.90 3.96
N GLY A 52 9.17 15.22 3.50
CA GLY A 52 10.42 15.83 3.04
C GLY A 52 10.27 16.77 1.85
N ALA A 53 9.24 16.57 1.03
CA ALA A 53 8.84 17.49 -0.05
C ALA A 53 7.94 18.65 0.45
N GLY A 54 7.71 18.77 1.76
CA GLY A 54 6.93 19.85 2.38
C GLY A 54 5.42 19.62 2.42
N ILE A 55 4.94 18.41 2.15
CA ILE A 55 3.52 18.05 2.12
C ILE A 55 3.15 17.35 3.43
N ALA A 56 2.10 17.83 4.12
CA ALA A 56 1.57 17.18 5.31
C ALA A 56 0.92 15.84 4.98
N VAL A 57 1.16 14.83 5.83
CA VAL A 57 0.63 13.46 5.66
C VAL A 57 -0.10 13.02 6.92
N ILE A 58 -1.30 12.48 6.76
CA ILE A 58 -2.04 11.73 7.78
C ILE A 58 -1.84 10.24 7.46
N GLY A 59 -1.01 9.56 8.24
CA GLY A 59 -0.68 8.15 8.03
C GLY A 59 -1.48 7.24 8.95
N ILE A 60 -2.14 6.24 8.36
CA ILE A 60 -2.99 5.28 9.07
C ILE A 60 -2.38 3.89 8.99
N ASP A 61 -2.23 3.20 10.13
CA ASP A 61 -1.83 1.78 10.19
C ASP A 61 -2.47 1.07 11.38
N LEU A 62 -2.71 -0.23 11.26
CA LEU A 62 -3.19 -1.07 12.35
C LEU A 62 -2.09 -1.40 13.38
N SER A 63 -0.82 -1.36 12.95
CA SER A 63 0.33 -1.76 13.75
C SER A 63 0.96 -0.56 14.46
N GLU A 64 0.80 -0.51 15.78
CA GLU A 64 1.53 0.48 16.60
C GLU A 64 3.05 0.26 16.52
N GLY A 65 3.50 -0.99 16.28
CA GLY A 65 4.91 -1.31 16.06
C GLY A 65 5.46 -0.61 14.82
N MET A 66 4.72 -0.65 13.71
CA MET A 66 5.06 0.04 12.46
C MET A 66 5.07 1.57 12.65
N LEU A 67 4.01 2.11 13.27
CA LEU A 67 3.91 3.55 13.52
C LEU A 67 5.05 4.08 14.42
N ARG A 68 5.55 3.24 15.34
CA ARG A 68 6.71 3.61 16.17
C ARG A 68 7.97 3.76 15.32
N VAL A 69 8.19 2.88 14.36
CA VAL A 69 9.31 2.98 13.40
C VAL A 69 9.12 4.23 12.52
N ALA A 70 7.91 4.47 12.02
CA ALA A 70 7.60 5.66 11.23
C ALA A 70 7.89 6.97 11.98
N ARG A 71 7.50 7.07 13.26
CA ARG A 71 7.81 8.23 14.10
C ARG A 71 9.32 8.44 14.25
N ALA A 72 10.07 7.36 14.50
CA ALA A 72 11.53 7.44 14.63
C ALA A 72 12.17 7.90 13.31
N TYR A 73 11.72 7.36 12.19
CA TYR A 73 12.20 7.77 10.87
C TYR A 73 11.87 9.24 10.55
N ALA A 74 10.67 9.70 10.90
CA ALA A 74 10.28 11.12 10.73
C ALA A 74 11.20 12.07 11.53
N VAL A 75 11.50 11.73 12.79
CA VAL A 75 12.43 12.49 13.64
C VAL A 75 13.84 12.50 13.05
N GLU A 76 14.34 11.34 12.60
CA GLU A 76 15.66 11.26 11.94
C GLU A 76 15.77 12.19 10.73
N ARG A 77 14.65 12.36 10.00
CA ARG A 77 14.57 13.20 8.80
C ARG A 77 14.15 14.65 9.09
N GLY A 78 13.79 14.99 10.33
CA GLY A 78 13.38 16.32 10.75
C GLY A 78 12.03 16.76 10.13
N VAL A 79 11.13 15.81 9.91
CA VAL A 79 9.82 16.05 9.25
C VAL A 79 8.62 15.68 10.13
N GLU A 80 8.85 15.37 11.40
CA GLU A 80 7.81 14.90 12.33
C GLU A 80 6.63 15.88 12.47
N ALA A 81 6.86 17.18 12.28
CA ALA A 81 5.82 18.19 12.33
C ALA A 81 4.82 18.13 11.16
N LEU A 82 5.16 17.40 10.09
CA LEU A 82 4.32 17.20 8.91
C LEU A 82 3.64 15.83 8.88
N LEU A 83 3.88 14.96 9.88
CA LEU A 83 3.28 13.63 9.95
C LEU A 83 2.33 13.53 11.16
N ASP A 84 1.06 13.24 10.85
CA ASP A 84 0.05 12.83 11.83
C ASP A 84 -0.20 11.32 11.69
N LEU A 85 0.34 10.53 12.62
CA LEU A 85 0.32 9.06 12.54
C LEU A 85 -0.71 8.50 13.52
N ARG A 86 -1.76 7.86 12.98
CA ARG A 86 -2.93 7.36 13.71
C ARG A 86 -3.05 5.84 13.60
N VAL A 87 -3.37 5.17 14.72
CA VAL A 87 -3.76 3.76 14.69
C VAL A 87 -5.17 3.64 14.11
N GLY A 88 -5.34 2.82 13.08
CA GLY A 88 -6.65 2.64 12.44
C GLY A 88 -6.66 1.62 11.33
N ASP A 89 -7.88 1.19 10.96
CA ASP A 89 -8.13 0.30 9.83
C ASP A 89 -8.29 1.11 8.54
N LEU A 90 -7.62 0.69 7.48
CA LEU A 90 -7.73 1.33 6.16
C LEU A 90 -9.16 1.25 5.58
N ALA A 91 -9.99 0.30 6.04
CA ALA A 91 -11.40 0.19 5.66
C ALA A 91 -12.34 1.06 6.53
N ALA A 92 -11.81 1.69 7.59
CA ALA A 92 -12.51 2.64 8.46
C ALA A 92 -11.48 3.60 9.08
N PRO A 93 -10.77 4.39 8.27
CA PRO A 93 -9.69 5.24 8.76
C PRO A 93 -10.24 6.32 9.70
N PRO A 94 -9.58 6.59 10.84
CA PRO A 94 -9.98 7.63 11.79
C PRO A 94 -9.60 9.03 11.28
N VAL A 95 -10.18 9.41 10.13
CA VAL A 95 -9.91 10.67 9.43
C VAL A 95 -11.24 11.40 9.22
N GLU A 96 -11.37 12.56 9.84
CA GLU A 96 -12.54 13.43 9.70
C GLU A 96 -12.31 14.49 8.61
N GLU A 97 -11.06 14.79 8.35
CA GLU A 97 -10.61 15.76 7.36
C GLU A 97 -10.87 15.27 5.92
N ARG A 98 -11.14 16.19 5.02
CA ARG A 98 -11.14 15.91 3.59
C ARG A 98 -9.79 16.31 2.99
N VAL A 99 -9.30 15.50 2.06
CA VAL A 99 -8.00 15.71 1.41
C VAL A 99 -8.11 15.64 -0.11
N PRO A 100 -7.18 16.27 -0.85
CA PRO A 100 -7.13 16.16 -2.31
C PRO A 100 -6.58 14.82 -2.81
N LEU A 101 -5.79 14.10 -1.96
CA LEU A 101 -5.15 12.85 -2.34
C LEU A 101 -5.19 11.83 -1.19
N VAL A 102 -5.62 10.63 -1.52
CA VAL A 102 -5.44 9.42 -0.72
C VAL A 102 -4.49 8.49 -1.46
N ILE A 103 -3.52 7.91 -0.78
CA ILE A 103 -2.63 6.89 -1.34
C ILE A 103 -2.73 5.59 -0.52
N CYS A 104 -2.56 4.47 -1.19
CA CYS A 104 -2.49 3.15 -0.56
C CYS A 104 -1.37 2.33 -1.23
N PRO A 105 -0.09 2.62 -0.89
CA PRO A 105 1.07 2.03 -1.52
C PRO A 105 1.31 0.57 -1.16
N PHE A 106 2.26 -0.02 -1.90
CA PHE A 106 2.89 -1.29 -1.59
C PHE A 106 1.90 -2.45 -1.45
N ARG A 107 0.95 -2.51 -2.38
CA ARG A 107 0.00 -3.64 -2.50
C ARG A 107 -0.91 -3.83 -1.27
N SER A 108 -1.03 -2.80 -0.41
CA SER A 108 -1.74 -2.89 0.88
C SER A 108 -3.21 -3.30 0.74
N LEU A 109 -3.89 -2.92 -0.35
CA LEU A 109 -5.26 -3.34 -0.63
C LEU A 109 -5.41 -4.86 -0.85
N LEU A 110 -4.34 -5.59 -1.13
CA LEU A 110 -4.39 -7.05 -1.25
C LEU A 110 -4.60 -7.75 0.10
N HIS A 111 -4.35 -7.07 1.24
CA HIS A 111 -4.66 -7.59 2.56
C HIS A 111 -6.16 -7.71 2.84
N MET A 112 -6.99 -7.02 2.07
CA MET A 112 -8.45 -7.20 2.17
C MET A 112 -8.82 -8.57 1.64
N PRO A 113 -9.51 -9.43 2.44
CA PRO A 113 -9.62 -10.86 2.17
C PRO A 113 -10.50 -11.21 0.97
N ASP A 114 -11.37 -10.30 0.56
CA ASP A 114 -12.36 -10.53 -0.50
C ASP A 114 -12.78 -9.21 -1.19
N GLU A 115 -13.56 -9.32 -2.27
CA GLU A 115 -14.07 -8.16 -3.00
C GLU A 115 -14.96 -7.23 -2.13
N PRO A 116 -15.89 -7.73 -1.28
CA PRO A 116 -16.65 -6.88 -0.38
C PRO A 116 -15.78 -6.06 0.57
N ALA A 117 -14.70 -6.64 1.12
CA ALA A 117 -13.76 -5.93 1.98
C ALA A 117 -12.97 -4.85 1.21
N LYS A 118 -12.49 -5.17 0.00
CA LYS A 118 -11.85 -4.21 -0.89
C LYS A 118 -12.78 -3.06 -1.26
N LEU A 119 -14.05 -3.36 -1.55
CA LEU A 119 -15.05 -2.33 -1.85
C LEU A 119 -15.30 -1.39 -0.65
N ARG A 120 -15.33 -1.93 0.57
CA ARG A 120 -15.42 -1.10 1.79
C ARG A 120 -14.22 -0.18 1.93
N ALA A 121 -13.00 -0.70 1.74
CA ALA A 121 -11.77 0.08 1.79
C ALA A 121 -11.74 1.21 0.73
N LEU A 122 -12.13 0.91 -0.50
CA LEU A 122 -12.23 1.91 -1.57
C LEU A 122 -13.27 2.99 -1.25
N ARG A 123 -14.43 2.62 -0.69
CA ARG A 123 -15.44 3.58 -0.25
C ARG A 123 -14.95 4.45 0.90
N ALA A 124 -14.23 3.88 1.87
CA ALA A 124 -13.62 4.62 2.96
C ALA A 124 -12.60 5.65 2.42
N ALA A 125 -11.74 5.24 1.48
CA ALA A 125 -10.81 6.16 0.80
C ALA A 125 -11.56 7.28 0.06
N ARG A 126 -12.66 6.95 -0.66
CA ARG A 126 -13.51 7.95 -1.33
C ARG A 126 -14.09 8.97 -0.34
N ASP A 127 -14.56 8.49 0.81
CA ASP A 127 -15.25 9.34 1.78
C ASP A 127 -14.31 10.33 2.47
N VAL A 128 -13.01 10.09 2.47
CA VAL A 128 -11.96 11.00 2.94
C VAL A 128 -11.56 12.03 1.87
N LEU A 129 -11.82 11.78 0.59
CA LEU A 129 -11.45 12.68 -0.50
C LEU A 129 -12.44 13.85 -0.66
N PHE A 130 -11.94 15.01 -1.08
CA PHE A 130 -12.80 16.03 -1.69
C PHE A 130 -13.46 15.51 -2.98
N PRO A 131 -14.61 16.07 -3.44
CA PRO A 131 -15.10 15.84 -4.81
C PRO A 131 -13.99 16.18 -5.83
N GLY A 132 -13.71 15.26 -6.76
CA GLY A 132 -12.61 15.40 -7.71
C GLY A 132 -11.22 15.10 -7.13
N GLY A 133 -11.09 14.82 -5.83
CA GLY A 133 -9.84 14.36 -5.22
C GLY A 133 -9.43 12.97 -5.74
N LYS A 134 -8.18 12.62 -5.59
CA LYS A 134 -7.58 11.44 -6.23
C LYS A 134 -7.24 10.32 -5.25
N LEU A 135 -7.38 9.09 -5.71
CA LEU A 135 -6.86 7.88 -5.07
C LEU A 135 -5.74 7.32 -5.95
N ALA A 136 -4.55 7.10 -5.39
CA ALA A 136 -3.46 6.38 -6.04
C ALA A 136 -3.10 5.13 -5.23
N PHE A 137 -2.97 3.99 -5.90
CA PHE A 137 -2.58 2.72 -5.28
C PHE A 137 -1.93 1.79 -6.29
N ASP A 138 -1.18 0.81 -5.79
CA ASP A 138 -0.61 -0.26 -6.58
C ASP A 138 -1.06 -1.63 -6.08
N VAL A 139 -1.20 -2.56 -7.01
CA VAL A 139 -1.53 -3.96 -6.75
C VAL A 139 -0.91 -4.85 -7.81
N PHE A 140 -0.88 -6.16 -7.54
CA PHE A 140 -0.45 -7.14 -8.53
C PHE A 140 -1.46 -8.27 -8.70
N ALA A 141 -1.34 -8.96 -9.83
CA ALA A 141 -1.89 -10.29 -10.06
C ALA A 141 -0.75 -11.18 -10.59
N PRO A 142 -0.45 -12.35 -9.96
CA PRO A 142 0.72 -13.13 -10.33
C PRO A 142 0.60 -13.69 -11.75
N SER A 143 1.71 -13.81 -12.43
CA SER A 143 1.81 -14.64 -13.63
C SER A 143 1.95 -16.11 -13.24
N ARG A 144 1.71 -16.99 -14.22
CA ARG A 144 1.97 -18.42 -14.03
C ARG A 144 3.46 -18.69 -13.78
N GLU A 145 4.34 -17.93 -14.42
CA GLU A 145 5.79 -18.05 -14.26
C GLU A 145 6.22 -17.71 -12.82
N ASP A 146 5.69 -16.63 -12.23
CA ASP A 146 5.93 -16.27 -10.84
C ASP A 146 5.47 -17.36 -9.86
N ILE A 147 4.27 -17.90 -10.09
CA ILE A 147 3.74 -18.98 -9.25
C ILE A 147 4.67 -20.19 -9.31
N GLU A 148 5.03 -20.65 -10.50
CA GLU A 148 5.91 -21.81 -10.71
C GLU A 148 7.32 -21.58 -10.13
N ALA A 149 7.83 -20.35 -10.20
CA ALA A 149 9.15 -19.99 -9.69
C ALA A 149 9.24 -19.93 -8.16
N THR A 150 8.15 -19.53 -7.48
CA THR A 150 8.20 -19.16 -6.05
C THR A 150 7.40 -20.06 -5.13
N HIS A 151 6.37 -20.79 -5.65
CA HIS A 151 5.46 -21.58 -4.84
C HIS A 151 6.18 -22.60 -3.93
N GLY A 152 5.90 -22.49 -2.63
CA GLY A 152 6.39 -23.42 -1.61
C GLY A 152 7.88 -23.30 -1.30
N ARG A 153 8.59 -22.33 -1.86
CA ARG A 153 10.04 -22.16 -1.69
C ARG A 153 10.38 -21.06 -0.70
N TRP A 154 11.34 -21.32 0.19
CA TRP A 154 11.97 -20.28 0.97
C TRP A 154 13.06 -19.60 0.13
N LEU A 155 12.93 -18.30 -0.06
CA LEU A 155 13.88 -17.46 -0.79
C LEU A 155 14.50 -16.47 0.20
N GLU A 156 15.80 -16.32 0.18
CA GLU A 156 16.48 -15.26 0.93
C GLU A 156 16.35 -13.96 0.14
N ARG A 157 15.70 -12.96 0.74
CA ARG A 157 15.51 -11.63 0.13
C ARG A 157 16.59 -10.65 0.53
N GLU A 158 17.00 -10.70 1.78
CA GLU A 158 18.10 -9.96 2.36
C GLU A 158 18.85 -10.89 3.31
N ALA A 159 20.07 -10.54 3.70
CA ALA A 159 20.90 -11.38 4.55
C ALA A 159 20.18 -11.79 5.85
N GLY A 160 19.88 -13.06 5.98
CA GLY A 160 19.17 -13.65 7.12
C GLY A 160 17.66 -13.41 7.15
N ILE A 161 17.07 -12.81 6.10
CA ILE A 161 15.62 -12.60 5.96
C ILE A 161 15.10 -13.44 4.81
N PHE A 162 14.21 -14.35 5.14
CA PHE A 162 13.63 -15.31 4.21
C PHE A 162 12.15 -15.09 4.04
N GLU A 163 11.66 -15.28 2.83
CA GLU A 163 10.22 -15.33 2.54
C GLU A 163 9.85 -16.62 1.82
N ARG A 164 8.59 -17.01 1.97
CA ARG A 164 7.97 -18.13 1.27
C ARG A 164 6.58 -17.75 0.78
N ALA A 165 6.34 -17.97 -0.51
CA ALA A 165 5.06 -17.78 -1.15
C ALA A 165 4.35 -19.12 -1.34
N ASP A 166 3.16 -19.27 -0.73
CA ASP A 166 2.27 -20.40 -0.99
C ASP A 166 1.02 -19.86 -1.73
N TRP A 167 0.94 -20.16 -3.02
CA TRP A 167 -0.10 -19.67 -3.93
C TRP A 167 -1.28 -20.63 -3.98
N ASP A 168 -2.50 -20.11 -3.91
CA ASP A 168 -3.75 -20.81 -4.19
C ASP A 168 -4.51 -20.06 -5.29
N GLU A 169 -4.39 -20.56 -6.51
CA GLU A 169 -5.05 -19.99 -7.69
C GLU A 169 -6.57 -20.08 -7.62
N SER A 170 -7.11 -21.12 -6.96
CA SER A 170 -8.54 -21.34 -6.86
C SER A 170 -9.24 -20.27 -6.01
N SER A 171 -8.62 -19.87 -4.91
CA SER A 171 -9.08 -18.80 -4.03
C SER A 171 -8.42 -17.44 -4.33
N ARG A 172 -7.49 -17.39 -5.30
CA ARG A 172 -6.67 -16.22 -5.61
C ARG A 172 -6.00 -15.62 -4.37
N THR A 173 -5.39 -16.49 -3.58
CA THR A 173 -4.75 -16.10 -2.32
C THR A 173 -3.27 -16.48 -2.32
N LEU A 174 -2.42 -15.50 -2.01
CA LEU A 174 -1.04 -15.71 -1.63
C LEU A 174 -0.97 -15.76 -0.10
N THR A 175 -0.46 -16.86 0.45
CA THR A 175 0.01 -16.91 1.84
C THR A 175 1.51 -16.63 1.82
N LEU A 176 1.91 -15.46 2.30
CA LEU A 176 3.29 -15.02 2.35
C LEU A 176 3.81 -15.14 3.78
N SER A 177 4.81 -15.99 3.98
CA SER A 177 5.50 -16.17 5.25
C SER A 177 6.86 -15.50 5.20
N VAL A 178 7.17 -14.67 6.19
CA VAL A 178 8.44 -13.96 6.32
C VAL A 178 9.07 -14.30 7.67
N ARG A 179 10.39 -14.50 7.70
CA ARG A 179 11.14 -14.73 8.94
C ARG A 179 12.55 -14.14 8.86
N GLY A 180 13.05 -13.65 10.01
CA GLY A 180 14.42 -13.18 10.16
C GLY A 180 14.78 -13.07 11.64
N GLY A 181 15.83 -13.78 12.10
CA GLY A 181 16.12 -13.92 13.52
C GLY A 181 14.95 -14.56 14.29
N GLU A 182 14.47 -13.88 15.33
CA GLU A 182 13.29 -14.29 16.11
C GLU A 182 11.97 -13.74 15.54
N ALA A 183 12.04 -12.82 14.58
CA ALA A 183 10.86 -12.22 13.96
C ALA A 183 10.26 -13.14 12.90
N ALA A 184 8.94 -13.34 12.93
CA ALA A 184 8.20 -14.07 11.90
C ALA A 184 6.76 -13.57 11.80
N ALA A 185 6.24 -13.57 10.57
CA ALA A 185 4.83 -13.32 10.30
C ALA A 185 4.37 -14.13 9.09
N THR A 186 3.07 -14.39 9.04
CA THR A 186 2.40 -14.97 7.88
C THR A 186 1.20 -14.10 7.53
N MET A 187 1.14 -13.62 6.31
CA MET A 187 0.09 -12.75 5.80
C MET A 187 -0.62 -13.38 4.61
N ARG A 188 -1.88 -13.03 4.42
CA ARG A 188 -2.67 -13.46 3.27
C ARG A 188 -2.99 -12.27 2.40
N LEU A 189 -2.71 -12.41 1.11
CA LEU A 189 -2.97 -11.42 0.08
C LEU A 189 -3.94 -12.01 -0.94
N HIS A 190 -5.07 -11.34 -1.14
CA HIS A 190 -6.06 -11.76 -2.13
C HIS A 190 -5.96 -10.84 -3.35
N TRP A 191 -5.61 -11.40 -4.52
CA TRP A 191 -5.44 -10.62 -5.74
C TRP A 191 -6.69 -10.66 -6.63
N LEU A 192 -6.80 -9.65 -7.47
CA LEU A 192 -7.83 -9.50 -8.48
C LEU A 192 -7.17 -9.12 -9.81
N SER A 193 -7.80 -9.47 -10.91
CA SER A 193 -7.42 -8.96 -12.23
C SER A 193 -7.68 -7.45 -12.36
N ALA A 194 -7.01 -6.79 -13.30
CA ALA A 194 -7.24 -5.37 -13.58
C ALA A 194 -8.72 -5.06 -13.95
N LEU A 195 -9.42 -6.00 -14.61
CA LEU A 195 -10.84 -5.84 -14.93
C LEU A 195 -11.72 -5.82 -13.67
N GLU A 196 -11.43 -6.69 -12.71
CA GLU A 196 -12.17 -6.75 -11.43
C GLU A 196 -11.91 -5.51 -10.58
N TRP A 197 -10.66 -5.03 -10.53
CA TRP A 197 -10.33 -3.76 -9.86
C TRP A 197 -11.10 -2.59 -10.48
N ARG A 198 -11.14 -2.50 -11.82
CA ARG A 198 -11.90 -1.46 -12.51
C ARG A 198 -13.38 -1.49 -12.14
N ARG A 199 -13.99 -2.69 -12.05
CA ARG A 199 -15.38 -2.85 -11.62
C ARG A 199 -15.59 -2.40 -10.17
N LEU A 200 -14.68 -2.75 -9.25
CA LEU A 200 -14.78 -2.32 -7.85
C LEU A 200 -14.61 -0.81 -7.70
N LEU A 201 -13.71 -0.19 -8.45
CA LEU A 201 -13.53 1.26 -8.48
C LEU A 201 -14.79 1.97 -8.96
N ASP A 202 -15.42 1.47 -10.03
CA ASP A 202 -16.70 1.98 -10.52
C ASP A 202 -17.79 1.89 -9.45
N GLN A 203 -17.94 0.75 -8.78
CA GLN A 203 -18.90 0.54 -7.68
C GLN A 203 -18.59 1.40 -6.44
N ALA A 204 -17.33 1.76 -6.23
CA ALA A 204 -16.91 2.64 -5.15
C ALA A 204 -17.11 4.13 -5.48
N GLY A 205 -17.43 4.48 -6.73
CA GLY A 205 -17.65 5.86 -7.15
C GLY A 205 -16.38 6.58 -7.60
N PHE A 206 -15.44 5.84 -8.21
CA PHE A 206 -14.23 6.38 -8.83
C PHE A 206 -14.28 6.28 -10.35
N ASP A 207 -13.68 7.26 -11.02
CA ASP A 207 -13.29 7.19 -12.42
C ASP A 207 -11.79 6.90 -12.53
N VAL A 208 -11.41 5.92 -13.34
CA VAL A 208 -10.00 5.59 -13.57
C VAL A 208 -9.43 6.58 -14.57
N GLU A 209 -8.57 7.49 -14.10
CA GLU A 209 -7.89 8.46 -14.97
C GLU A 209 -6.73 7.80 -15.71
N GLN A 210 -5.90 7.04 -14.98
CA GLN A 210 -4.73 6.37 -15.52
C GLN A 210 -4.60 4.95 -14.94
N LEU A 211 -4.11 4.05 -15.76
CA LEU A 211 -3.67 2.72 -15.38
C LEU A 211 -2.29 2.49 -15.97
N TYR A 212 -1.30 2.43 -15.10
CA TYR A 212 0.09 2.21 -15.48
C TYR A 212 0.51 0.77 -15.18
N GLY A 213 1.49 0.28 -15.96
CA GLY A 213 2.12 -1.03 -15.74
C GLY A 213 3.32 -0.97 -14.80
N TRP A 214 3.73 0.22 -14.37
CA TRP A 214 4.79 0.46 -13.39
C TRP A 214 4.83 1.92 -12.94
N PHE A 215 5.64 2.23 -11.95
CA PHE A 215 5.80 3.57 -11.37
C PHE A 215 6.48 4.59 -12.28
N ASP A 216 7.07 4.17 -13.40
CA ASP A 216 7.59 5.02 -14.47
C ASP A 216 6.50 5.61 -15.40
N ARG A 217 5.24 5.40 -15.03
CA ARG A 217 4.04 5.88 -15.75
C ARG A 217 3.86 5.26 -17.16
N ARG A 218 4.54 4.14 -17.46
CA ARG A 218 4.27 3.41 -18.72
C ARG A 218 2.84 2.88 -18.71
N PRO A 219 2.10 3.01 -19.85
CA PRO A 219 0.73 2.50 -19.92
C PRO A 219 0.67 0.99 -19.67
N TYR A 220 -0.33 0.55 -18.91
CA TYR A 220 -0.58 -0.88 -18.71
C TYR A 220 -0.99 -1.55 -20.03
N LYS A 221 -0.26 -2.57 -20.43
CA LYS A 221 -0.49 -3.38 -21.65
C LYS A 221 -0.68 -4.87 -21.35
N GLY A 222 -1.04 -5.20 -20.11
CA GLY A 222 -0.97 -6.53 -19.54
C GLY A 222 0.29 -6.67 -18.68
N GLY A 223 0.35 -7.71 -17.87
CA GLY A 223 1.43 -7.96 -16.91
C GLY A 223 0.90 -8.02 -15.49
N GLU A 224 1.80 -8.19 -14.57
CA GLU A 224 1.49 -8.52 -13.18
C GLU A 224 1.14 -7.28 -12.36
N ASP A 225 1.98 -6.26 -12.44
CA ASP A 225 1.85 -5.04 -11.66
C ASP A 225 0.93 -4.02 -12.32
N THR A 226 0.15 -3.34 -11.50
CA THR A 226 -0.72 -2.24 -11.91
C THR A 226 -0.66 -1.10 -10.90
N VAL A 227 -0.50 0.12 -11.41
CA VAL A 227 -0.54 1.36 -10.63
C VAL A 227 -1.73 2.18 -11.11
N TRP A 228 -2.63 2.48 -10.19
CA TRP A 228 -3.92 3.11 -10.45
C TRP A 228 -3.92 4.56 -9.98
N LEU A 229 -4.39 5.45 -10.83
CA LEU A 229 -4.73 6.82 -10.49
C LEU A 229 -6.19 7.07 -10.85
N CYS A 230 -7.00 7.35 -9.83
CA CYS A 230 -8.45 7.45 -9.95
C CYS A 230 -8.94 8.77 -9.37
N SER A 231 -9.99 9.36 -9.91
CA SER A 231 -10.67 10.52 -9.34
C SER A 231 -11.99 10.14 -8.68
N ARG A 232 -12.28 10.75 -7.53
CA ARG A 232 -13.59 10.66 -6.89
C ARG A 232 -14.64 11.34 -7.75
N ARG A 233 -15.72 10.62 -8.08
CA ARG A 233 -16.91 11.21 -8.71
C ARG A 233 -17.56 12.26 -7.80
N ALA A 234 -18.16 13.25 -8.43
CA ALA A 234 -18.89 14.32 -7.76
C ALA A 234 -20.07 13.82 -6.91
#